data_1509ec0562be54e969df993767945266
#
_entry.id   1509ec0562be54e969df993767945266
#
_cell.length_a   1.000
_cell.length_b   1.000
_cell.length_c   1.000
_cell.angle_alpha   90.00
_cell.angle_beta   90.00
_cell.angle_gamma   90.00
#
_symmetry.space_group_name_H-M   'P 1'
#
loop_
_entity.id
_entity.type
_entity.pdbx_description
1 polymer ?
#
loop_
_entity_poly.entity_id
_entity_poly.type
_entity_poly.pdbx_seq_one_letter_code
_entity_poly.pdbx_strand_id
1 'polypeptide(L)'
;MDDLNNWIGCMGGHPQTITPNLDRLAQSGVLFANAHCPAPACNPSRSAIMTGLSPHRSGLYENAQKMREVMPDADLLPRYFRNHGYWAGGSGKILHYFIDAHSWDEYHPAKESENPFPRTLYPDTRPLSLPRGGPWQYVETDWGPLDATDEEYGGDWLVSKYIGEQLSRKRDKPFFLACGIYRPHEPWFVPAKYFEPFPLEDIQLPPGYLENDLDDVPPSGQRMGPNRYFAHIQKHGQWKQGIQGYLASIHFADAMLGRVLDALENSPNKDNTIVVLWSDHGWHLGEKEHWQKYTAWRATTHVPLMIRVPAGASPGLPSGTQAGSVCDQPVSLISLYPTLTELAGLPAKADNSGPSLLPLLKDADADWKHVAITYLNRPGSVGVSGKDWRYIHYANGDEELYSIKADPYEWKNLATLPEYAEKLATFRARVPKEFAPLVKAKVTSLNKLRWVAANGTPTPPSKPDGGTFNVHFINRRENPVELFWMDAEGKPVERGTIAAGKTNAQRTKPGEVWQISARNGKPLGHFVVSDRESQAVIPAD
;
A
#
# COMPACT_ATOMS: atom_id res chain seq x y z
N MET A 1 -4.13 8.57 1.09
CA MET A 1 -2.96 8.36 1.96
C MET A 1 -2.41 6.96 1.70
N ASP A 2 -1.17 6.68 2.08
CA ASP A 2 -0.51 5.41 1.77
C ASP A 2 -0.27 4.63 3.07
N ASP A 3 -0.63 3.34 3.11
CA ASP A 3 -0.46 2.44 4.27
C ASP A 3 -1.24 2.86 5.55
N LEU A 4 -2.24 3.74 5.47
CA LEU A 4 -3.01 4.17 6.63
C LEU A 4 -4.11 3.17 6.96
N ASN A 5 -3.99 2.50 8.09
CA ASN A 5 -5.03 1.63 8.64
C ASN A 5 -6.13 2.45 9.37
N ASN A 6 -6.98 1.78 10.14
CA ASN A 6 -8.06 2.43 10.90
C ASN A 6 -7.60 3.21 12.16
N TRP A 7 -6.29 3.44 12.34
CA TRP A 7 -5.75 4.20 13.47
C TRP A 7 -5.93 5.70 13.25
N ILE A 8 -7.18 6.13 13.23
CA ILE A 8 -7.60 7.54 13.18
C ILE A 8 -8.70 7.79 14.22
N GLY A 9 -8.82 9.01 14.72
CA GLY A 9 -9.73 9.35 15.81
C GLY A 9 -11.16 8.94 15.56
N CYS A 10 -11.72 9.30 14.39
CA CYS A 10 -13.11 9.00 14.04
C CYS A 10 -13.41 7.50 13.80
N MET A 11 -12.39 6.63 13.70
CA MET A 11 -12.55 5.17 13.61
C MET A 11 -12.12 4.43 14.89
N GLY A 12 -11.48 5.11 15.84
CA GLY A 12 -11.11 4.54 17.15
C GLY A 12 -10.11 3.39 17.12
N GLY A 13 -9.28 3.29 16.08
CA GLY A 13 -8.39 2.14 15.88
C GLY A 13 -7.23 2.05 16.86
N HIS A 14 -6.73 3.17 17.38
CA HIS A 14 -5.70 3.20 18.42
C HIS A 14 -5.93 4.38 19.38
N PRO A 15 -5.81 4.17 20.71
CA PRO A 15 -6.19 5.19 21.69
C PRO A 15 -5.27 6.43 21.71
N GLN A 16 -4.06 6.32 21.19
CA GLN A 16 -3.08 7.41 21.18
C GLN A 16 -3.06 8.19 19.86
N THR A 17 -3.93 7.88 18.91
CA THR A 17 -3.95 8.55 17.61
C THR A 17 -4.37 10.02 17.74
N ILE A 18 -3.67 10.91 17.02
CA ILE A 18 -3.97 12.35 16.98
C ILE A 18 -4.23 12.75 15.52
N THR A 19 -5.51 12.89 15.14
CA THR A 19 -5.93 13.13 13.75
C THR A 19 -7.07 14.17 13.64
N PRO A 20 -6.88 15.41 14.15
CA PRO A 20 -7.96 16.40 14.19
C PRO A 20 -8.49 16.81 12.82
N ASN A 21 -7.67 16.72 11.75
CA ASN A 21 -8.08 17.10 10.40
C ASN A 21 -8.85 15.98 9.68
N LEU A 22 -8.49 14.72 9.89
CA LEU A 22 -9.29 13.56 9.47
C LEU A 22 -10.65 13.57 10.16
N ASP A 23 -10.68 13.84 11.48
CA ASP A 23 -11.91 13.90 12.26
C ASP A 23 -12.80 15.08 11.80
N ARG A 24 -12.21 16.25 11.50
CA ARG A 24 -12.91 17.39 10.88
C ARG A 24 -13.53 17.04 9.53
N LEU A 25 -12.81 16.32 8.68
CA LEU A 25 -13.34 15.88 7.41
C LEU A 25 -14.49 14.89 7.57
N ALA A 26 -14.38 13.91 8.47
CA ALA A 26 -15.45 12.97 8.80
C ALA A 26 -16.71 13.69 9.29
N GLN A 27 -16.56 14.71 10.14
CA GLN A 27 -17.66 15.52 10.64
C GLN A 27 -18.33 16.40 9.56
N SER A 28 -17.66 16.65 8.44
CA SER A 28 -18.17 17.49 7.35
C SER A 28 -18.83 16.71 6.21
N GLY A 29 -18.80 15.40 6.23
CA GLY A 29 -19.34 14.53 5.17
C GLY A 29 -19.83 13.19 5.72
N VAL A 30 -19.71 12.14 4.92
CA VAL A 30 -20.02 10.76 5.29
C VAL A 30 -18.73 9.99 5.55
N LEU A 31 -18.61 9.41 6.75
CA LEU A 31 -17.59 8.42 7.08
C LEU A 31 -18.11 7.01 6.74
N PHE A 32 -17.42 6.28 5.88
CA PHE A 32 -17.68 4.86 5.65
C PHE A 32 -16.85 4.03 6.63
N ALA A 33 -17.44 3.73 7.79
CA ALA A 33 -16.75 3.07 8.90
C ALA A 33 -16.40 1.59 8.63
N ASN A 34 -16.90 1.01 7.53
CA ASN A 34 -16.64 -0.37 7.12
C ASN A 34 -16.17 -0.44 5.65
N ALA A 35 -15.19 0.42 5.32
CA ALA A 35 -14.59 0.45 3.99
C ALA A 35 -13.36 -0.46 3.90
N HIS A 36 -13.20 -1.14 2.76
CA HIS A 36 -12.12 -2.09 2.52
C HIS A 36 -11.40 -1.83 1.19
N CYS A 37 -10.09 -2.06 1.20
CA CYS A 37 -9.27 -1.98 -0.01
C CYS A 37 -9.54 -3.18 -0.95
N PRO A 38 -9.41 -3.00 -2.29
CA PRO A 38 -9.54 -4.10 -3.24
C PRO A 38 -8.36 -5.07 -3.25
N ALA A 39 -7.21 -4.66 -2.71
CA ALA A 39 -6.06 -5.54 -2.51
C ALA A 39 -5.18 -4.99 -1.35
N PRO A 40 -4.51 -5.87 -0.56
CA PRO A 40 -3.68 -5.44 0.56
C PRO A 40 -2.25 -5.11 0.11
N ALA A 41 -2.12 -4.40 -1.01
CA ALA A 41 -0.84 -3.95 -1.58
C ALA A 41 -1.06 -2.74 -2.50
N CYS A 42 -0.09 -1.82 -2.55
CA CYS A 42 -0.26 -0.52 -3.19
C CYS A 42 -0.61 -0.61 -4.68
N ASN A 43 0.18 -1.34 -5.48
CA ASN A 43 -0.05 -1.39 -6.93
C ASN A 43 -1.40 -2.00 -7.30
N PRO A 44 -1.77 -3.21 -6.84
CA PRO A 44 -3.07 -3.79 -7.20
C PRO A 44 -4.24 -2.99 -6.64
N SER A 45 -4.14 -2.44 -5.42
CA SER A 45 -5.19 -1.60 -4.85
C SER A 45 -5.38 -0.31 -5.65
N ARG A 46 -4.33 0.48 -5.82
CA ARG A 46 -4.38 1.76 -6.54
C ARG A 46 -4.79 1.59 -7.99
N SER A 47 -4.27 0.56 -8.66
CA SER A 47 -4.67 0.24 -10.03
C SER A 47 -6.16 -0.12 -10.13
N ALA A 48 -6.68 -0.93 -9.20
CA ALA A 48 -8.10 -1.28 -9.18
C ALA A 48 -8.99 -0.05 -8.94
N ILE A 49 -8.63 0.81 -7.98
CA ILE A 49 -9.38 2.05 -7.69
C ILE A 49 -9.38 2.99 -8.91
N MET A 50 -8.21 3.20 -9.52
CA MET A 50 -8.05 4.15 -10.62
C MET A 50 -8.60 3.66 -11.95
N THR A 51 -8.74 2.35 -12.16
CA THR A 51 -9.31 1.77 -13.39
C THR A 51 -10.77 1.32 -13.24
N GLY A 52 -11.26 1.14 -12.01
CA GLY A 52 -12.53 0.49 -11.72
C GLY A 52 -12.52 -1.02 -11.97
N LEU A 53 -11.36 -1.64 -12.23
CA LEU A 53 -11.19 -3.06 -12.53
C LEU A 53 -10.56 -3.80 -11.36
N SER A 54 -11.27 -4.76 -10.79
CA SER A 54 -10.76 -5.58 -9.68
C SER A 54 -9.62 -6.50 -10.12
N PRO A 55 -8.71 -6.88 -9.21
CA PRO A 55 -7.57 -7.77 -9.51
C PRO A 55 -7.97 -9.08 -10.18
N HIS A 56 -9.08 -9.72 -9.78
CA HIS A 56 -9.53 -10.97 -10.41
C HIS A 56 -9.95 -10.83 -11.89
N ARG A 57 -10.22 -9.59 -12.35
CA ARG A 57 -10.53 -9.31 -13.75
C ARG A 57 -9.32 -8.83 -14.53
N SER A 58 -8.45 -8.05 -13.89
CA SER A 58 -7.28 -7.45 -14.55
C SER A 58 -6.07 -8.38 -14.60
N GLY A 59 -5.92 -9.33 -13.66
CA GLY A 59 -4.71 -10.13 -13.51
C GLY A 59 -3.55 -9.38 -12.82
N LEU A 60 -3.82 -8.20 -12.24
CA LEU A 60 -2.84 -7.41 -11.51
C LEU A 60 -3.01 -7.63 -10.01
N TYR A 61 -2.13 -8.42 -9.39
CA TYR A 61 -2.20 -8.84 -7.99
C TYR A 61 -1.00 -8.41 -7.14
N GLU A 62 0.10 -7.97 -7.76
CA GLU A 62 1.38 -7.75 -7.09
C GLU A 62 1.98 -6.37 -7.40
N ASN A 63 2.78 -5.87 -6.45
CA ASN A 63 3.49 -4.60 -6.62
C ASN A 63 4.51 -4.60 -7.76
N ALA A 64 5.12 -5.75 -8.04
CA ALA A 64 6.14 -5.88 -9.08
C ALA A 64 5.60 -5.77 -10.51
N GLN A 65 4.28 -5.97 -10.71
CA GLN A 65 3.67 -5.86 -12.03
C GLN A 65 3.59 -4.40 -12.48
N LYS A 66 3.93 -4.11 -13.73
CA LYS A 66 3.69 -2.78 -14.31
C LYS A 66 2.27 -2.67 -14.82
N MET A 67 1.50 -1.74 -14.25
CA MET A 67 0.08 -1.58 -14.58
C MET A 67 -0.16 -1.45 -16.09
N ARG A 68 0.62 -0.64 -16.80
CA ARG A 68 0.46 -0.44 -18.25
C ARG A 68 0.88 -1.63 -19.11
N GLU A 69 1.68 -2.57 -18.58
CA GLU A 69 1.96 -3.85 -19.24
C GLU A 69 0.82 -4.85 -19.08
N VAL A 70 0.11 -4.80 -17.94
CA VAL A 70 -1.04 -5.66 -17.64
C VAL A 70 -2.33 -5.10 -18.29
N MET A 71 -2.50 -3.79 -18.22
CA MET A 71 -3.70 -3.07 -18.70
C MET A 71 -3.28 -1.87 -19.56
N PRO A 72 -2.78 -2.09 -20.81
CA PRO A 72 -2.25 -1.01 -21.66
C PRO A 72 -3.28 0.06 -21.98
N ASP A 73 -4.54 -0.33 -22.19
CA ASP A 73 -5.61 0.53 -22.67
C ASP A 73 -6.56 1.00 -21.56
N ALA A 74 -6.31 0.62 -20.28
CA ALA A 74 -7.18 0.98 -19.18
C ALA A 74 -7.34 2.50 -19.03
N ASP A 75 -8.59 2.95 -18.97
CA ASP A 75 -8.92 4.36 -18.79
C ASP A 75 -8.93 4.70 -17.30
N LEU A 76 -7.87 5.38 -16.85
CA LEU A 76 -7.73 5.79 -15.46
C LEU A 76 -8.71 6.90 -15.12
N LEU A 77 -9.18 6.93 -13.89
CA LEU A 77 -10.15 7.91 -13.40
C LEU A 77 -9.78 9.37 -13.77
N PRO A 78 -8.55 9.89 -13.54
CA PRO A 78 -8.21 11.24 -13.96
C PRO A 78 -8.27 11.43 -15.48
N ARG A 79 -7.85 10.43 -16.28
CA ARG A 79 -7.96 10.47 -17.75
C ARG A 79 -9.41 10.47 -18.20
N TYR A 80 -10.27 9.70 -17.53
CA TYR A 80 -11.69 9.67 -17.83
C TYR A 80 -12.33 11.04 -17.62
N PHE A 81 -12.07 11.69 -16.48
CA PHE A 81 -12.54 13.06 -16.21
C PHE A 81 -12.01 14.06 -17.25
N ARG A 82 -10.74 13.98 -17.58
CA ARG A 82 -10.10 14.84 -18.59
C ARG A 82 -10.76 14.68 -19.96
N ASN A 83 -11.06 13.46 -20.39
CA ASN A 83 -11.73 13.17 -21.66
C ASN A 83 -13.18 13.72 -21.67
N HIS A 84 -13.76 14.00 -20.50
CA HIS A 84 -15.09 14.60 -20.34
C HIS A 84 -15.05 16.08 -19.95
N GLY A 85 -14.00 16.80 -20.31
CA GLY A 85 -13.92 18.24 -20.21
C GLY A 85 -13.39 18.81 -18.90
N TYR A 86 -12.95 17.98 -17.96
CA TYR A 86 -12.29 18.43 -16.75
C TYR A 86 -10.82 18.74 -17.00
N TRP A 87 -10.27 19.68 -16.24
CA TRP A 87 -8.83 19.80 -16.09
C TRP A 87 -8.37 18.77 -15.02
N ALA A 88 -7.32 18.02 -15.30
CA ALA A 88 -6.82 16.99 -14.39
C ALA A 88 -5.43 17.33 -13.88
N GLY A 89 -5.29 17.48 -12.56
CA GLY A 89 -4.01 17.73 -11.89
C GLY A 89 -3.73 16.72 -10.79
N GLY A 90 -2.46 16.53 -10.45
CA GLY A 90 -2.06 15.61 -9.40
C GLY A 90 -0.70 15.94 -8.78
N SER A 91 -0.47 15.39 -7.58
CA SER A 91 0.82 15.46 -6.89
C SER A 91 0.99 14.29 -5.93
N GLY A 92 2.23 13.80 -5.78
CA GLY A 92 2.57 12.74 -4.85
C GLY A 92 2.16 11.34 -5.33
N LYS A 93 2.00 10.39 -4.41
CA LYS A 93 1.74 8.98 -4.73
C LYS A 93 0.27 8.72 -5.03
N ILE A 94 -0.12 8.77 -6.29
CA ILE A 94 -1.46 8.36 -6.75
C ILE A 94 -1.44 6.92 -7.27
N LEU A 95 -0.47 6.58 -8.12
CA LEU A 95 -0.16 5.22 -8.56
C LEU A 95 1.10 4.71 -7.86
N HIS A 96 1.42 3.42 -8.02
CA HIS A 96 2.57 2.81 -7.37
C HIS A 96 3.87 3.14 -8.12
N TYR A 97 4.64 4.12 -7.61
CA TYR A 97 5.96 4.54 -8.08
C TYR A 97 6.06 4.97 -9.56
N PHE A 98 4.96 5.44 -10.15
CA PHE A 98 5.00 6.04 -11.48
C PHE A 98 3.87 7.06 -11.65
N ILE A 99 4.04 7.93 -12.64
CA ILE A 99 3.04 8.90 -13.11
C ILE A 99 2.56 8.42 -14.47
N ASP A 100 1.24 8.24 -14.64
CA ASP A 100 0.66 8.00 -15.96
C ASP A 100 0.49 9.35 -16.69
N ALA A 101 1.54 9.84 -17.35
CA ALA A 101 1.60 11.19 -17.90
C ALA A 101 0.42 11.57 -18.80
N HIS A 102 -0.16 10.57 -19.52
CA HIS A 102 -1.32 10.78 -20.40
C HIS A 102 -2.64 11.02 -19.65
N SER A 103 -2.68 10.75 -18.35
CA SER A 103 -3.87 10.97 -17.52
C SER A 103 -3.99 12.37 -16.97
N TRP A 104 -2.96 13.22 -17.08
CA TRP A 104 -2.87 14.50 -16.41
C TRP A 104 -2.61 15.66 -17.38
N ASP A 105 -3.19 16.82 -17.11
CA ASP A 105 -2.79 18.08 -17.71
C ASP A 105 -1.53 18.62 -17.02
N GLU A 106 -1.49 18.56 -15.68
CA GLU A 106 -0.36 19.01 -14.84
C GLU A 106 -0.12 18.01 -13.69
N TYR A 107 1.15 17.81 -13.33
CA TYR A 107 1.53 16.97 -12.20
C TYR A 107 2.78 17.52 -11.50
N HIS A 108 2.85 17.37 -10.16
CA HIS A 108 4.03 17.77 -9.39
C HIS A 108 4.68 16.53 -8.71
N PRO A 109 6.00 16.30 -8.84
CA PRO A 109 7.00 17.12 -9.55
C PRO A 109 6.67 17.26 -11.06
N ALA A 110 7.20 16.76 -12.02
CA ALA A 110 6.76 16.91 -13.41
C ALA A 110 6.12 15.62 -13.91
N LYS A 111 5.06 15.71 -14.72
CA LYS A 111 4.36 14.51 -15.25
C LYS A 111 5.23 13.64 -16.16
N GLU A 112 6.29 14.21 -16.72
CA GLU A 112 7.31 13.53 -17.52
C GLU A 112 8.34 12.79 -16.65
N SER A 113 8.35 13.06 -15.34
CA SER A 113 9.16 12.30 -14.39
C SER A 113 8.56 10.91 -14.19
N GLU A 114 9.37 9.88 -14.15
CA GLU A 114 8.90 8.55 -13.74
C GLU A 114 8.62 8.50 -12.23
N ASN A 115 9.29 9.35 -11.44
CA ASN A 115 9.15 9.38 -9.99
C ASN A 115 8.07 10.38 -9.56
N PRO A 116 6.97 9.92 -8.89
CA PRO A 116 5.91 10.80 -8.41
C PRO A 116 6.27 11.57 -7.13
N PHE A 117 7.41 11.29 -6.49
CA PHE A 117 7.75 11.85 -5.19
C PHE A 117 8.51 13.16 -5.31
N PRO A 118 8.07 14.23 -4.61
CA PRO A 118 8.90 15.40 -4.39
C PRO A 118 10.14 15.08 -3.55
N ARG A 119 11.11 16.01 -3.56
CA ARG A 119 12.28 15.91 -2.68
C ARG A 119 11.85 15.73 -1.22
N THR A 120 12.36 14.69 -0.57
CA THR A 120 12.09 14.36 0.82
C THR A 120 13.40 14.19 1.57
N LEU A 121 13.49 14.77 2.76
CA LEU A 121 14.65 14.64 3.63
C LEU A 121 14.64 13.25 4.31
N TYR A 122 15.79 12.62 4.32
CA TYR A 122 16.06 11.39 5.07
C TYR A 122 17.38 11.53 5.84
N PRO A 123 17.60 10.75 6.91
CA PRO A 123 18.89 10.74 7.60
C PRO A 123 20.03 10.35 6.64
N ASP A 124 21.19 11.01 6.77
CA ASP A 124 22.40 10.70 5.98
C ASP A 124 22.88 9.28 6.20
N THR A 125 22.75 8.81 7.45
CA THR A 125 23.13 7.44 7.85
C THR A 125 21.87 6.65 8.17
N ARG A 126 21.66 5.53 7.50
CA ARG A 126 20.55 4.60 7.74
C ARG A 126 21.07 3.17 7.79
N PRO A 127 20.52 2.28 8.62
CA PRO A 127 19.31 2.46 9.45
C PRO A 127 19.61 3.18 10.77
N LEU A 128 18.58 3.86 11.30
CA LEU A 128 18.61 4.40 12.67
C LEU A 128 18.06 3.39 13.69
N SER A 129 17.09 2.56 13.31
CA SER A 129 16.32 1.69 14.21
C SER A 129 16.79 0.24 14.21
N LEU A 130 16.86 -0.39 13.06
CA LEU A 130 17.09 -1.82 12.91
C LEU A 130 18.45 -2.10 12.25
N PRO A 131 19.34 -2.91 12.85
CA PRO A 131 20.62 -3.21 12.26
C PRO A 131 20.44 -4.02 10.97
N ARG A 132 21.20 -3.63 9.93
CA ARG A 132 21.33 -4.41 8.70
C ARG A 132 22.46 -5.42 8.83
N GLY A 133 22.29 -6.54 8.18
CA GLY A 133 23.33 -7.58 8.13
C GLY A 133 22.71 -8.95 7.90
N GLY A 134 23.49 -9.88 7.37
CA GLY A 134 23.00 -11.21 7.06
C GLY A 134 21.79 -11.18 6.14
N PRO A 135 20.70 -11.86 6.52
CA PRO A 135 19.46 -11.89 5.74
C PRO A 135 18.67 -10.56 5.78
N TRP A 136 18.94 -9.67 6.76
CA TRP A 136 18.21 -8.42 6.92
C TRP A 136 18.86 -7.29 6.11
N GLN A 137 18.39 -7.11 4.88
CA GLN A 137 18.86 -6.08 3.95
C GLN A 137 17.80 -5.03 3.63
N TYR A 138 16.58 -5.18 4.17
CA TYR A 138 15.49 -4.27 3.89
C TYR A 138 15.73 -2.88 4.46
N VAL A 139 15.55 -1.85 3.65
CA VAL A 139 15.97 -0.48 3.97
C VAL A 139 14.81 0.46 4.30
N GLU A 140 13.58 0.04 4.03
CA GLU A 140 12.40 0.87 4.26
C GLU A 140 11.86 0.72 5.69
N THR A 141 11.98 -0.44 6.32
CA THR A 141 11.58 -0.64 7.73
C THR A 141 12.60 0.04 8.64
N ASP A 142 12.35 1.31 8.92
CA ASP A 142 13.23 2.20 9.68
C ASP A 142 12.42 3.42 10.16
N TRP A 143 12.77 4.02 11.30
CA TRP A 143 12.05 5.12 11.91
C TRP A 143 12.91 5.98 12.82
N GLY A 144 12.46 7.21 13.02
CA GLY A 144 13.06 8.15 13.96
C GLY A 144 12.68 9.59 13.65
N PRO A 145 12.83 10.48 14.62
CA PRO A 145 12.57 11.91 14.44
C PRO A 145 13.67 12.57 13.57
N LEU A 146 13.28 13.59 12.82
CA LEU A 146 14.19 14.45 12.07
C LEU A 146 14.24 15.85 12.70
N ASP A 147 15.43 16.38 12.89
CA ASP A 147 15.62 17.79 13.24
C ASP A 147 15.45 18.65 11.99
N ALA A 148 14.19 18.93 11.65
CA ALA A 148 13.80 19.67 10.47
C ALA A 148 12.42 20.31 10.68
N THR A 149 12.18 21.41 9.99
CA THR A 149 10.82 21.96 9.77
C THR A 149 10.08 21.14 8.72
N ASP A 150 8.76 21.33 8.61
CA ASP A 150 7.96 20.66 7.56
C ASP A 150 8.44 21.03 6.15
N GLU A 151 8.85 22.28 5.94
CA GLU A 151 9.34 22.77 4.64
C GLU A 151 10.70 22.16 4.27
N GLU A 152 11.62 22.05 5.23
CA GLU A 152 12.92 21.41 5.03
C GLU A 152 12.77 19.91 4.79
N TYR A 153 11.82 19.26 5.48
CA TYR A 153 11.46 17.87 5.23
C TYR A 153 11.02 17.67 3.77
N GLY A 154 10.21 18.57 3.23
CA GLY A 154 9.69 18.45 1.87
C GLY A 154 8.60 17.39 1.75
N GLY A 155 8.73 16.43 0.84
CA GLY A 155 7.81 15.32 0.69
C GLY A 155 6.34 15.76 0.62
N ASP A 156 5.52 15.28 1.57
CA ASP A 156 4.10 15.57 1.61
C ASP A 156 3.77 17.06 1.90
N TRP A 157 4.73 17.81 2.48
CA TRP A 157 4.57 19.26 2.58
C TRP A 157 4.56 19.93 1.20
N LEU A 158 5.45 19.52 0.27
CA LEU A 158 5.46 20.00 -1.11
C LEU A 158 4.21 19.56 -1.87
N VAL A 159 3.73 18.34 -1.62
CA VAL A 159 2.45 17.85 -2.17
C VAL A 159 1.31 18.75 -1.72
N SER A 160 1.17 18.99 -0.41
CA SER A 160 0.09 19.81 0.16
C SER A 160 0.16 21.28 -0.31
N LYS A 161 1.37 21.83 -0.47
CA LYS A 161 1.61 23.16 -1.01
C LYS A 161 1.11 23.28 -2.44
N TYR A 162 1.55 22.37 -3.33
CA TYR A 162 1.11 22.36 -4.73
C TYR A 162 -0.41 22.24 -4.86
N ILE A 163 -1.02 21.31 -4.10
CA ILE A 163 -2.48 21.12 -4.12
C ILE A 163 -3.20 22.38 -3.64
N GLY A 164 -2.73 23.03 -2.57
CA GLY A 164 -3.28 24.31 -2.10
C GLY A 164 -3.21 25.42 -3.15
N GLU A 165 -2.08 25.54 -3.85
CA GLU A 165 -1.91 26.48 -4.97
C GLU A 165 -2.89 26.18 -6.11
N GLN A 166 -3.13 24.88 -6.43
CA GLN A 166 -4.11 24.50 -7.45
C GLN A 166 -5.55 24.81 -7.03
N LEU A 167 -5.91 24.63 -5.76
CA LEU A 167 -7.23 24.94 -5.22
C LEU A 167 -7.55 26.43 -5.23
N SER A 168 -6.56 27.31 -5.10
CA SER A 168 -6.76 28.76 -5.14
C SER A 168 -6.95 29.33 -6.56
N ARG A 169 -6.65 28.55 -7.61
CA ARG A 169 -6.79 28.98 -9.00
C ARG A 169 -8.25 28.99 -9.44
N LYS A 170 -8.70 30.09 -10.04
CA LYS A 170 -9.94 30.11 -10.83
C LYS A 170 -9.72 29.37 -12.15
N ARG A 171 -10.69 28.54 -12.54
CA ARG A 171 -10.67 27.80 -13.80
C ARG A 171 -11.99 27.96 -14.53
N ASP A 172 -11.91 27.98 -15.87
CA ASP A 172 -13.11 27.99 -16.73
C ASP A 172 -13.71 26.58 -16.87
N LYS A 173 -12.95 25.55 -16.52
CA LYS A 173 -13.35 24.13 -16.54
C LYS A 173 -13.46 23.57 -15.13
N PRO A 174 -14.36 22.61 -14.90
CA PRO A 174 -14.32 21.83 -13.69
C PRO A 174 -12.98 21.08 -13.60
N PHE A 175 -12.57 20.69 -12.40
CA PHE A 175 -11.27 20.05 -12.19
C PHE A 175 -11.42 18.70 -11.48
N PHE A 176 -10.48 17.80 -11.80
CA PHE A 176 -10.13 16.61 -11.04
C PHE A 176 -8.75 16.83 -10.47
N LEU A 177 -8.62 16.89 -9.15
CA LEU A 177 -7.35 17.17 -8.48
C LEU A 177 -7.04 16.05 -7.48
N ALA A 178 -5.91 15.36 -7.68
CA ALA A 178 -5.49 14.24 -6.85
C ALA A 178 -4.30 14.60 -5.95
N CYS A 179 -4.44 14.35 -4.65
CA CYS A 179 -3.46 14.59 -3.61
C CYS A 179 -2.97 13.26 -3.04
N GLY A 180 -1.75 12.88 -3.33
CA GLY A 180 -1.15 11.61 -2.88
C GLY A 180 -0.19 11.80 -1.71
N ILE A 181 -0.71 11.91 -0.49
CA ILE A 181 0.09 11.96 0.74
C ILE A 181 0.74 10.59 0.95
N TYR A 182 2.07 10.56 1.05
CA TYR A 182 2.86 9.33 1.16
C TYR A 182 2.86 8.75 2.57
N ARG A 183 2.82 9.60 3.60
CA ARG A 183 2.74 9.11 4.98
C ARG A 183 1.33 8.56 5.28
N PRO A 184 1.25 7.50 6.13
CA PRO A 184 2.29 6.89 6.96
C PRO A 184 3.07 5.72 6.32
N HIS A 185 3.26 5.64 5.00
CA HIS A 185 4.15 4.61 4.43
C HIS A 185 5.56 4.69 5.04
N GLU A 186 6.16 3.54 5.36
CA GLU A 186 7.56 3.48 5.82
C GLU A 186 8.56 3.96 4.73
N PRO A 187 9.76 4.44 5.11
CA PRO A 187 10.28 4.55 6.48
C PRO A 187 9.66 5.73 7.22
N TRP A 188 9.46 5.57 8.53
CA TRP A 188 8.75 6.56 9.36
C TRP A 188 9.69 7.63 9.91
N PHE A 189 10.22 8.45 9.02
CA PHE A 189 10.95 9.66 9.34
C PHE A 189 10.06 10.86 9.06
N VAL A 190 9.77 11.64 10.09
CA VAL A 190 9.05 12.91 10.02
C VAL A 190 9.67 13.91 11.00
N PRO A 191 9.41 15.23 10.89
CA PRO A 191 9.94 16.22 11.82
C PRO A 191 9.67 15.88 13.29
N ALA A 192 10.64 16.13 14.16
CA ALA A 192 10.65 15.72 15.58
C ALA A 192 9.40 16.15 16.36
N LYS A 193 8.83 17.31 16.07
CA LYS A 193 7.60 17.81 16.71
C LYS A 193 6.41 16.84 16.61
N TYR A 194 6.38 15.96 15.61
CA TYR A 194 5.32 14.95 15.46
C TYR A 194 5.53 13.71 16.33
N PHE A 195 6.74 13.52 16.87
CA PHE A 195 7.04 12.49 17.86
C PHE A 195 6.77 12.95 19.30
N GLU A 196 6.85 14.25 19.58
CA GLU A 196 6.71 14.82 20.92
C GLU A 196 5.44 14.39 21.67
N PRO A 197 4.24 14.27 21.02
CA PRO A 197 3.03 13.81 21.71
C PRO A 197 3.03 12.32 22.09
N PHE A 198 4.04 11.57 21.69
CA PHE A 198 4.12 10.11 21.84
C PHE A 198 5.39 9.69 22.62
N PRO A 199 5.52 9.98 23.93
CA PRO A 199 6.64 9.50 24.73
C PRO A 199 6.76 7.98 24.65
N LEU A 200 7.98 7.46 24.46
CA LEU A 200 8.19 6.03 24.18
C LEU A 200 7.71 5.13 25.33
N GLU A 201 7.89 5.58 26.57
CA GLU A 201 7.46 4.88 27.78
C GLU A 201 5.94 4.66 27.81
N ASP A 202 5.15 5.59 27.26
CA ASP A 202 3.69 5.56 27.26
C ASP A 202 3.10 4.82 26.06
N ILE A 203 3.93 4.41 25.08
CA ILE A 203 3.45 3.72 23.88
C ILE A 203 2.75 2.41 24.24
N GLN A 204 1.50 2.32 23.82
CA GLN A 204 0.65 1.13 23.92
C GLN A 204 0.82 0.23 22.71
N LEU A 205 0.74 -1.08 22.92
CA LEU A 205 0.71 -2.05 21.83
C LEU A 205 -0.62 -1.96 21.08
N PRO A 206 -0.70 -2.47 19.84
CA PRO A 206 -1.95 -2.46 19.07
C PRO A 206 -3.10 -3.08 19.86
N PRO A 207 -4.29 -2.47 19.91
CA PRO A 207 -5.44 -3.04 20.64
C PRO A 207 -5.85 -4.43 20.12
N GLY A 208 -5.56 -4.71 18.85
CA GLY A 208 -5.83 -6.01 18.22
C GLY A 208 -4.73 -7.06 18.41
N TYR A 209 -3.65 -6.77 19.13
CA TYR A 209 -2.61 -7.76 19.39
C TYR A 209 -3.07 -8.79 20.43
N LEU A 210 -2.92 -10.06 20.10
CA LEU A 210 -3.10 -11.19 21.00
C LEU A 210 -1.91 -12.14 20.80
N GLU A 211 -1.30 -12.58 21.89
CA GLU A 211 -0.24 -13.60 21.85
C GLU A 211 -0.82 -14.94 21.41
N ASN A 212 -0.13 -15.66 20.52
CA ASN A 212 -0.56 -16.93 19.92
C ASN A 212 -1.87 -16.84 19.09
N ASP A 213 -2.17 -15.68 18.53
CA ASP A 213 -3.38 -15.44 17.74
C ASP A 213 -3.42 -16.22 16.40
N LEU A 214 -2.39 -17.00 16.10
CA LEU A 214 -2.32 -17.85 14.92
C LEU A 214 -2.69 -19.33 15.21
N ASP A 215 -2.99 -19.69 16.44
CA ASP A 215 -3.20 -21.10 16.84
C ASP A 215 -4.45 -21.72 16.20
N ASP A 216 -5.49 -20.93 15.95
CA ASP A 216 -6.76 -21.39 15.38
C ASP A 216 -6.95 -21.09 13.89
N VAL A 217 -5.96 -20.45 13.25
CA VAL A 217 -6.03 -20.21 11.80
C VAL A 217 -5.49 -21.40 11.00
N PRO A 218 -5.94 -21.60 9.76
CA PRO A 218 -5.48 -22.73 8.94
C PRO A 218 -4.02 -22.53 8.49
N PRO A 219 -3.36 -23.60 7.96
CA PRO A 219 -1.96 -23.54 7.53
C PRO A 219 -1.61 -22.39 6.60
N SER A 220 -2.56 -21.89 5.80
CA SER A 220 -2.35 -20.73 4.93
C SER A 220 -2.21 -19.43 5.72
N GLY A 221 -3.00 -19.23 6.78
CA GLY A 221 -2.88 -18.11 7.70
C GLY A 221 -1.61 -18.22 8.54
N GLN A 222 -1.31 -19.40 9.12
CA GLN A 222 -0.12 -19.65 9.93
C GLN A 222 1.19 -19.31 9.20
N ARG A 223 1.24 -19.46 7.86
CA ARG A 223 2.42 -19.08 7.08
C ARG A 223 2.63 -17.57 6.92
N MET A 224 1.65 -16.75 7.32
CA MET A 224 1.74 -15.30 7.26
C MET A 224 2.36 -14.68 8.52
N GLY A 225 2.42 -15.43 9.64
CA GLY A 225 3.02 -14.97 10.90
C GLY A 225 3.61 -16.15 11.71
N PRO A 226 4.56 -15.89 12.63
CA PRO A 226 5.28 -14.62 12.72
C PRO A 226 6.08 -14.35 11.46
N ASN A 227 5.87 -13.16 10.88
CA ASN A 227 6.66 -12.81 9.70
C ASN A 227 8.06 -12.31 10.11
N ARG A 228 9.01 -12.41 9.17
CA ARG A 228 10.41 -12.04 9.43
C ARG A 228 10.61 -10.59 9.89
N TYR A 229 9.74 -9.68 9.50
CA TYR A 229 9.81 -8.27 9.89
C TYR A 229 9.47 -8.12 11.37
N PHE A 230 8.34 -8.68 11.80
CA PHE A 230 7.94 -8.64 13.20
C PHE A 230 8.94 -9.35 14.11
N ALA A 231 9.40 -10.54 13.71
CA ALA A 231 10.42 -11.28 14.44
C ALA A 231 11.75 -10.48 14.59
N HIS A 232 12.17 -9.75 13.55
CA HIS A 232 13.37 -8.91 13.60
C HIS A 232 13.18 -7.69 14.52
N ILE A 233 12.03 -7.04 14.43
CA ILE A 233 11.63 -5.90 15.28
C ILE A 233 11.62 -6.31 16.76
N GLN A 234 10.99 -7.44 17.09
CA GLN A 234 10.95 -7.97 18.46
C GLN A 234 12.36 -8.33 18.96
N LYS A 235 13.16 -9.04 18.16
CA LYS A 235 14.53 -9.42 18.49
C LYS A 235 15.40 -8.22 18.88
N HIS A 236 15.17 -7.06 18.29
CA HIS A 236 15.92 -5.84 18.55
C HIS A 236 15.23 -4.87 19.50
N GLY A 237 14.11 -5.28 20.14
CA GLY A 237 13.38 -4.46 21.11
C GLY A 237 12.78 -3.17 20.52
N GLN A 238 12.48 -3.16 19.21
CA GLN A 238 12.08 -1.96 18.47
C GLN A 238 10.57 -1.85 18.23
N TRP A 239 9.76 -2.69 18.88
CA TRP A 239 8.33 -2.72 18.60
C TRP A 239 7.61 -1.43 18.98
N LYS A 240 7.80 -0.95 20.22
CA LYS A 240 7.21 0.33 20.65
C LYS A 240 7.72 1.52 19.83
N GLN A 241 9.01 1.53 19.49
CA GLN A 241 9.61 2.56 18.64
C GLN A 241 8.99 2.56 17.23
N GLY A 242 8.71 1.39 16.67
CA GLY A 242 8.00 1.27 15.40
C GLY A 242 6.58 1.80 15.48
N ILE A 243 5.81 1.48 16.55
CA ILE A 243 4.47 2.03 16.78
C ILE A 243 4.53 3.55 16.94
N GLN A 244 5.48 4.08 17.72
CA GLN A 244 5.71 5.51 17.87
C GLN A 244 5.95 6.19 16.51
N GLY A 245 6.82 5.59 15.68
CA GLY A 245 7.10 6.10 14.32
C GLY A 245 5.86 6.13 13.42
N TYR A 246 5.01 5.11 13.51
CA TYR A 246 3.76 5.07 12.76
C TYR A 246 2.76 6.11 13.23
N LEU A 247 2.55 6.27 14.55
CA LEU A 247 1.70 7.30 15.13
C LEU A 247 2.18 8.72 14.77
N ALA A 248 3.48 8.98 14.86
CA ALA A 248 4.08 10.24 14.46
C ALA A 248 3.88 10.53 12.96
N SER A 249 4.00 9.50 12.12
CA SER A 249 3.77 9.61 10.67
C SER A 249 2.30 9.86 10.33
N ILE A 250 1.35 9.27 11.07
CA ILE A 250 -0.09 9.58 10.94
C ILE A 250 -0.35 11.03 11.34
N HIS A 251 0.19 11.48 12.47
CA HIS A 251 0.02 12.86 12.95
C HIS A 251 0.57 13.88 11.93
N PHE A 252 1.74 13.60 11.33
CA PHE A 252 2.28 14.42 10.23
C PHE A 252 1.36 14.41 9.00
N ALA A 253 0.88 13.22 8.56
CA ALA A 253 0.00 13.10 7.41
C ALA A 253 -1.32 13.85 7.61
N ASP A 254 -1.87 13.79 8.83
CA ASP A 254 -3.05 14.57 9.23
C ASP A 254 -2.81 16.09 9.15
N ALA A 255 -1.64 16.56 9.60
CA ALA A 255 -1.26 17.97 9.48
C ALA A 255 -1.16 18.41 8.01
N MET A 256 -0.62 17.54 7.12
CA MET A 256 -0.56 17.82 5.67
C MET A 256 -1.96 17.83 5.03
N LEU A 257 -2.86 16.95 5.47
CA LEU A 257 -4.28 17.03 5.09
C LEU A 257 -4.91 18.34 5.57
N GLY A 258 -4.62 18.77 6.80
CA GLY A 258 -5.09 20.05 7.35
C GLY A 258 -4.78 21.22 6.42
N ARG A 259 -3.54 21.31 5.92
CA ARG A 259 -3.12 22.33 4.95
C ARG A 259 -3.96 22.33 3.66
N VAL A 260 -4.28 21.13 3.15
CA VAL A 260 -5.12 20.99 1.94
C VAL A 260 -6.56 21.42 2.21
N LEU A 261 -7.13 21.01 3.34
CA LEU A 261 -8.50 21.38 3.72
C LEU A 261 -8.61 22.89 3.97
N ASP A 262 -7.64 23.49 4.66
CA ASP A 262 -7.60 24.94 4.92
C ASP A 262 -7.46 25.73 3.61
N ALA A 263 -6.62 25.24 2.69
CA ALA A 263 -6.50 25.84 1.36
C ALA A 263 -7.82 25.80 0.58
N LEU A 264 -8.57 24.69 0.67
CA LEU A 264 -9.89 24.57 0.04
C LEU A 264 -10.89 25.53 0.68
N GLU A 265 -10.99 25.58 2.01
CA GLU A 265 -11.93 26.45 2.73
C GLU A 265 -11.70 27.95 2.46
N ASN A 266 -10.44 28.34 2.19
CA ASN A 266 -10.06 29.71 1.83
C ASN A 266 -10.05 29.95 0.31
N SER A 267 -10.47 29.00 -0.50
CA SER A 267 -10.47 29.09 -1.96
C SER A 267 -11.83 29.51 -2.53
N PRO A 268 -11.87 30.00 -3.79
CA PRO A 268 -13.13 30.24 -4.50
C PRO A 268 -13.90 28.96 -4.83
N ASN A 269 -13.33 27.79 -4.58
CA ASN A 269 -13.87 26.48 -4.96
C ASN A 269 -14.50 25.70 -3.78
N LYS A 270 -14.53 26.28 -2.57
CA LYS A 270 -14.96 25.59 -1.35
C LYS A 270 -16.36 24.97 -1.41
N ASP A 271 -17.29 25.69 -2.02
CA ASP A 271 -18.72 25.31 -2.07
C ASP A 271 -19.07 24.44 -3.28
N ASN A 272 -18.13 24.20 -4.20
CA ASN A 272 -18.34 23.40 -5.41
C ASN A 272 -17.34 22.25 -5.60
N THR A 273 -16.61 21.89 -4.54
CA THR A 273 -15.62 20.81 -4.60
C THR A 273 -16.04 19.60 -3.77
N ILE A 274 -16.21 18.46 -4.43
CA ILE A 274 -16.36 17.16 -3.79
C ILE A 274 -15.01 16.74 -3.23
N VAL A 275 -14.96 16.39 -1.94
CA VAL A 275 -13.74 15.90 -1.27
C VAL A 275 -13.88 14.41 -1.02
N VAL A 276 -12.89 13.63 -1.45
CA VAL A 276 -12.80 12.20 -1.18
C VAL A 276 -11.46 11.89 -0.57
N LEU A 277 -11.47 11.30 0.62
CA LEU A 277 -10.28 10.79 1.29
C LEU A 277 -10.37 9.29 1.38
N TRP A 278 -9.26 8.61 1.08
CA TRP A 278 -9.11 7.16 1.22
C TRP A 278 -7.66 6.77 1.49
N SER A 279 -7.44 5.59 2.07
CA SER A 279 -6.14 4.92 2.11
C SER A 279 -6.15 3.71 1.18
N ASP A 280 -5.05 3.43 0.52
CA ASP A 280 -4.98 2.34 -0.46
C ASP A 280 -5.06 0.94 0.17
N HIS A 281 -4.52 0.76 1.36
CA HIS A 281 -4.67 -0.40 2.26
C HIS A 281 -4.18 0.00 3.66
N GLY A 282 -4.36 -0.90 4.62
CA GLY A 282 -3.87 -0.74 5.97
C GLY A 282 -2.49 -1.37 6.20
N TRP A 283 -2.16 -1.61 7.49
CA TRP A 283 -0.86 -2.05 7.94
C TRP A 283 -0.96 -2.79 9.27
N HIS A 284 -0.24 -3.91 9.43
CA HIS A 284 -0.05 -4.58 10.71
C HIS A 284 1.11 -3.97 11.47
N LEU A 285 0.94 -3.82 12.78
CA LEU A 285 1.98 -3.39 13.71
C LEU A 285 2.24 -4.42 14.82
N GLY A 286 1.96 -5.69 14.55
CA GLY A 286 2.13 -6.83 15.45
C GLY A 286 0.90 -7.73 15.57
N GLU A 287 -0.30 -7.26 15.18
CA GLU A 287 -1.50 -8.10 15.13
C GLU A 287 -1.26 -9.32 14.24
N LYS A 288 -1.74 -10.50 14.63
CA LYS A 288 -1.47 -11.77 13.94
C LYS A 288 0.03 -12.06 13.77
N GLU A 289 0.86 -11.58 14.71
CA GLU A 289 2.33 -11.72 14.66
C GLU A 289 2.93 -11.26 13.32
N HIS A 290 2.29 -10.27 12.71
CA HIS A 290 2.63 -9.75 11.39
C HIS A 290 3.06 -8.28 11.47
N TRP A 291 3.99 -7.90 10.59
CA TRP A 291 4.37 -6.52 10.31
C TRP A 291 4.21 -6.26 8.82
N GLN A 292 3.77 -5.09 8.45
CA GLN A 292 3.48 -4.71 7.08
C GLN A 292 2.06 -5.14 6.60
N LYS A 293 1.94 -5.39 5.31
CA LYS A 293 0.72 -5.62 4.53
C LYS A 293 0.67 -7.04 3.94
N TYR A 294 -0.10 -7.26 2.90
CA TYR A 294 -0.23 -8.52 2.15
C TYR A 294 -1.08 -9.61 2.79
N THR A 295 -1.78 -9.34 3.86
CA THR A 295 -2.72 -10.28 4.50
C THR A 295 -4.17 -9.97 4.14
N ALA A 296 -5.09 -10.91 4.43
CA ALA A 296 -6.52 -10.67 4.28
C ALA A 296 -7.16 -10.11 5.56
N TRP A 297 -6.49 -10.07 6.70
CA TRP A 297 -7.04 -9.60 7.97
C TRP A 297 -7.33 -8.09 7.97
N ARG A 298 -8.22 -7.67 8.85
CA ARG A 298 -8.74 -6.30 8.90
C ARG A 298 -7.64 -5.25 9.06
N ALA A 299 -6.58 -5.53 9.79
CA ALA A 299 -5.47 -4.58 9.96
C ALA A 299 -4.92 -4.05 8.63
N THR A 300 -4.94 -4.87 7.56
CA THR A 300 -4.51 -4.44 6.22
C THR A 300 -5.64 -4.09 5.27
N THR A 301 -6.86 -4.53 5.53
CA THR A 301 -7.95 -4.38 4.55
C THR A 301 -8.96 -3.31 4.92
N HIS A 302 -9.13 -3.01 6.21
CA HIS A 302 -10.07 -2.03 6.72
C HIS A 302 -9.39 -0.65 6.75
N VAL A 303 -9.90 0.27 5.94
CA VAL A 303 -9.24 1.54 5.63
C VAL A 303 -10.20 2.73 5.78
N PRO A 304 -9.69 3.94 6.06
CA PRO A 304 -10.49 5.15 6.01
C PRO A 304 -11.07 5.40 4.62
N LEU A 305 -12.35 5.78 4.57
CA LEU A 305 -13.02 6.35 3.40
C LEU A 305 -14.00 7.43 3.87
N MET A 306 -13.82 8.64 3.36
CA MET A 306 -14.69 9.78 3.67
C MET A 306 -15.08 10.50 2.39
N ILE A 307 -16.34 10.88 2.26
CA ILE A 307 -16.84 11.63 1.09
C ILE A 307 -17.66 12.82 1.58
N ARG A 308 -17.27 14.04 1.17
CA ARG A 308 -18.02 15.28 1.36
C ARG A 308 -18.47 15.81 0.01
N VAL A 309 -19.76 15.99 -0.16
CA VAL A 309 -20.37 16.62 -1.34
C VAL A 309 -21.12 17.86 -0.87
N PRO A 310 -20.65 19.08 -1.20
CA PRO A 310 -21.40 20.31 -0.88
C PRO A 310 -22.74 20.35 -1.64
N ALA A 311 -23.75 21.00 -1.05
CA ALA A 311 -25.03 21.22 -1.71
C ALA A 311 -24.82 22.00 -3.02
N GLY A 312 -25.43 21.53 -4.09
CA GLY A 312 -25.29 22.12 -5.43
C GLY A 312 -24.00 21.75 -6.20
N ALA A 313 -23.03 21.11 -5.54
CA ALA A 313 -21.73 20.74 -6.17
C ALA A 313 -21.82 19.52 -7.11
N SER A 314 -22.91 18.75 -7.02
CA SER A 314 -23.05 17.49 -7.76
C SER A 314 -24.43 17.38 -8.39
N PRO A 315 -24.55 17.15 -9.71
CA PRO A 315 -25.82 16.83 -10.33
C PRO A 315 -26.40 15.48 -9.87
N GLY A 316 -25.55 14.53 -9.48
CA GLY A 316 -25.95 13.23 -8.94
C GLY A 316 -26.47 13.28 -7.50
N LEU A 317 -26.06 14.32 -6.73
CA LEU A 317 -26.45 14.54 -5.34
C LEU A 317 -26.64 16.04 -5.07
N PRO A 318 -27.71 16.68 -5.59
CA PRO A 318 -27.91 18.13 -5.49
C PRO A 318 -28.02 18.67 -4.06
N SER A 319 -28.55 17.87 -3.13
CA SER A 319 -28.65 18.23 -1.70
C SER A 319 -27.31 18.17 -0.95
N GLY A 320 -26.28 17.58 -1.57
CA GLY A 320 -25.03 17.28 -0.89
C GLY A 320 -25.14 16.12 0.11
N THR A 321 -24.03 15.85 0.82
CA THR A 321 -23.99 14.84 1.90
C THR A 321 -24.46 15.43 3.21
N GLN A 322 -25.10 14.60 4.04
CA GLN A 322 -25.40 14.97 5.43
C GLN A 322 -24.09 14.94 6.24
N ALA A 323 -23.71 16.07 6.81
CA ALA A 323 -22.52 16.21 7.64
C ALA A 323 -22.58 15.31 8.89
N GLY A 324 -21.47 14.65 9.22
CA GLY A 324 -21.31 13.77 10.38
C GLY A 324 -22.05 12.43 10.27
N SER A 325 -22.55 12.07 9.07
CA SER A 325 -23.13 10.74 8.86
C SER A 325 -22.06 9.65 8.90
N VAL A 326 -22.41 8.50 9.49
CA VAL A 326 -21.57 7.30 9.54
C VAL A 326 -22.29 6.15 8.86
N CYS A 327 -21.64 5.52 7.89
CA CYS A 327 -22.15 4.36 7.15
C CYS A 327 -21.37 3.11 7.57
N ASP A 328 -22.08 2.13 8.17
CA ASP A 328 -21.51 0.84 8.60
C ASP A 328 -21.61 -0.26 7.54
N GLN A 329 -22.15 0.07 6.36
CA GLN A 329 -22.26 -0.90 5.28
C GLN A 329 -20.89 -1.27 4.72
N PRO A 330 -20.65 -2.56 4.36
CA PRO A 330 -19.39 -3.00 3.80
C PRO A 330 -19.20 -2.45 2.39
N VAL A 331 -18.24 -1.57 2.21
CA VAL A 331 -17.95 -0.96 0.91
C VAL A 331 -16.51 -1.22 0.47
N SER A 332 -16.30 -1.38 -0.82
CA SER A 332 -14.96 -1.50 -1.40
C SER A 332 -14.54 -0.19 -2.06
N LEU A 333 -13.27 0.18 -1.92
CA LEU A 333 -12.70 1.36 -2.59
C LEU A 333 -12.82 1.30 -4.13
N ILE A 334 -13.02 0.12 -4.71
CA ILE A 334 -13.27 -0.01 -6.15
C ILE A 334 -14.55 0.71 -6.60
N SER A 335 -15.46 0.96 -5.67
CA SER A 335 -16.68 1.73 -5.86
C SER A 335 -16.44 3.23 -6.10
N LEU A 336 -15.22 3.73 -5.84
CA LEU A 336 -14.89 5.15 -6.04
C LEU A 336 -15.03 5.56 -7.50
N TYR A 337 -14.60 4.73 -8.45
CA TYR A 337 -14.72 5.06 -9.87
C TYR A 337 -16.18 5.31 -10.29
N PRO A 338 -17.12 4.35 -10.15
CA PRO A 338 -18.51 4.58 -10.53
C PRO A 338 -19.19 5.69 -9.69
N THR A 339 -18.82 5.84 -8.42
CA THR A 339 -19.39 6.88 -7.55
C THR A 339 -19.01 8.28 -8.04
N LEU A 340 -17.73 8.51 -8.34
CA LEU A 340 -17.25 9.83 -8.76
C LEU A 340 -17.78 10.20 -10.15
N THR A 341 -17.86 9.25 -11.08
CA THR A 341 -18.47 9.50 -12.40
C THR A 341 -19.96 9.84 -12.28
N GLU A 342 -20.70 9.14 -11.42
CA GLU A 342 -22.13 9.41 -11.19
C GLU A 342 -22.33 10.75 -10.47
N LEU A 343 -21.54 11.07 -9.45
CA LEU A 343 -21.58 12.38 -8.78
C LEU A 343 -21.28 13.54 -9.74
N ALA A 344 -20.39 13.33 -10.71
CA ALA A 344 -20.05 14.32 -11.72
C ALA A 344 -21.05 14.39 -12.89
N GLY A 345 -22.08 13.54 -12.91
CA GLY A 345 -23.05 13.46 -14.01
C GLY A 345 -22.44 12.95 -15.32
N LEU A 346 -21.34 12.21 -15.24
CA LEU A 346 -20.65 11.65 -16.40
C LEU A 346 -21.24 10.27 -16.77
N PRO A 347 -21.09 9.82 -18.03
CA PRO A 347 -21.51 8.49 -18.44
C PRO A 347 -20.89 7.39 -17.56
N ALA A 348 -21.61 6.31 -17.32
CA ALA A 348 -21.07 5.17 -16.60
C ALA A 348 -20.07 4.41 -17.46
N LYS A 349 -18.91 4.05 -16.88
CA LYS A 349 -17.94 3.14 -17.50
C LYS A 349 -18.49 1.70 -17.39
N ALA A 350 -18.71 1.04 -18.55
CA ALA A 350 -19.44 -0.24 -18.61
C ALA A 350 -18.75 -1.42 -17.90
N ASP A 351 -17.44 -1.39 -17.77
CA ASP A 351 -16.63 -2.49 -17.22
C ASP A 351 -16.23 -2.31 -15.74
N ASN A 352 -16.85 -1.35 -15.02
CA ASN A 352 -16.64 -1.18 -13.58
C ASN A 352 -16.95 -2.49 -12.82
N SER A 353 -16.11 -2.81 -11.84
CA SER A 353 -16.26 -4.01 -11.01
C SER A 353 -17.06 -3.76 -9.72
N GLY A 354 -17.20 -2.51 -9.28
CA GLY A 354 -17.92 -2.13 -8.07
C GLY A 354 -19.24 -1.39 -8.35
N PRO A 355 -20.19 -1.39 -7.40
CA PRO A 355 -21.36 -0.54 -7.43
C PRO A 355 -21.02 0.92 -7.07
N SER A 356 -21.84 1.87 -7.46
CA SER A 356 -21.77 3.25 -6.95
C SER A 356 -22.22 3.33 -5.49
N LEU A 357 -21.57 4.18 -4.70
CA LEU A 357 -21.92 4.48 -3.31
C LEU A 357 -23.00 5.58 -3.20
N LEU A 358 -23.53 6.10 -4.31
CA LEU A 358 -24.52 7.18 -4.30
C LEU A 358 -25.77 6.86 -3.43
N PRO A 359 -26.31 5.63 -3.39
CA PRO A 359 -27.38 5.29 -2.45
C PRO A 359 -27.00 5.52 -0.99
N LEU A 360 -25.79 5.15 -0.59
CA LEU A 360 -25.27 5.32 0.77
C LEU A 360 -24.88 6.78 1.08
N LEU A 361 -24.54 7.57 0.08
CA LEU A 361 -24.32 9.01 0.25
C LEU A 361 -25.63 9.78 0.43
N LYS A 362 -26.76 9.25 -0.08
CA LYS A 362 -28.11 9.79 0.12
C LYS A 362 -28.69 9.41 1.49
N ASP A 363 -28.45 8.17 1.89
CA ASP A 363 -28.91 7.59 3.15
C ASP A 363 -27.86 6.56 3.62
N ALA A 364 -27.14 6.88 4.68
CA ALA A 364 -26.06 6.03 5.22
C ALA A 364 -26.57 4.66 5.69
N ASP A 365 -27.86 4.55 6.01
CA ASP A 365 -28.53 3.33 6.47
C ASP A 365 -29.29 2.58 5.35
N ALA A 366 -29.19 3.05 4.10
CA ALA A 366 -29.88 2.42 2.97
C ALA A 366 -29.58 0.91 2.87
N ASP A 367 -30.56 0.14 2.37
CA ASP A 367 -30.39 -1.30 2.12
C ASP A 367 -29.24 -1.54 1.13
N TRP A 368 -28.24 -2.29 1.59
CA TRP A 368 -27.00 -2.55 0.86
C TRP A 368 -26.71 -4.05 0.79
N LYS A 369 -26.88 -4.63 -0.40
CA LYS A 369 -26.76 -6.08 -0.62
C LYS A 369 -25.35 -6.54 -1.06
N HIS A 370 -24.42 -5.61 -1.13
CA HIS A 370 -23.07 -5.89 -1.58
C HIS A 370 -22.16 -6.24 -0.41
N VAL A 371 -21.07 -6.93 -0.71
CA VAL A 371 -19.95 -7.20 0.18
C VAL A 371 -18.71 -6.50 -0.37
N ALA A 372 -17.73 -6.22 0.47
CA ALA A 372 -16.42 -5.78 0.00
C ALA A 372 -15.50 -6.98 -0.17
N ILE A 373 -14.81 -7.07 -1.32
CA ILE A 373 -13.87 -8.16 -1.61
C ILE A 373 -12.47 -7.58 -1.76
N THR A 374 -11.54 -8.12 -0.97
CA THR A 374 -10.10 -7.85 -1.05
C THR A 374 -9.39 -9.05 -1.67
N TYR A 375 -8.63 -8.84 -2.73
CA TYR A 375 -7.93 -9.89 -3.48
C TYR A 375 -6.47 -9.96 -3.06
N LEU A 376 -6.03 -11.14 -2.62
CA LEU A 376 -4.64 -11.39 -2.25
C LEU A 376 -3.74 -11.59 -3.50
N ASN A 377 -2.45 -11.71 -3.29
CA ASN A 377 -1.45 -11.89 -4.34
C ASN A 377 -1.51 -13.25 -5.07
N ARG A 378 -2.40 -14.15 -4.66
CA ARG A 378 -2.65 -15.43 -5.34
C ARG A 378 -4.07 -15.45 -5.88
N PRO A 379 -4.26 -15.62 -7.22
CA PRO A 379 -5.58 -15.84 -7.79
C PRO A 379 -6.32 -16.96 -7.03
N GLY A 380 -7.57 -16.70 -6.66
CA GLY A 380 -8.36 -17.60 -5.82
C GLY A 380 -8.35 -17.28 -4.32
N SER A 381 -7.40 -16.47 -3.83
CA SER A 381 -7.36 -16.08 -2.42
C SER A 381 -8.00 -14.71 -2.22
N VAL A 382 -8.99 -14.61 -1.31
CA VAL A 382 -9.76 -13.38 -1.07
C VAL A 382 -10.19 -13.23 0.38
N GLY A 383 -10.34 -11.98 0.83
CA GLY A 383 -11.12 -11.62 2.01
C GLY A 383 -12.48 -11.06 1.59
N VAL A 384 -13.57 -11.52 2.19
CA VAL A 384 -14.94 -11.04 1.95
C VAL A 384 -15.47 -10.41 3.21
N SER A 385 -15.75 -9.11 3.17
CA SER A 385 -16.28 -8.35 4.30
C SER A 385 -17.77 -8.08 4.10
N GLY A 386 -18.57 -8.58 5.04
CA GLY A 386 -19.97 -8.21 5.25
C GLY A 386 -20.11 -7.14 6.34
N LYS A 387 -21.35 -6.79 6.73
CA LYS A 387 -21.60 -5.82 7.80
C LYS A 387 -21.06 -6.28 9.16
N ASP A 388 -21.41 -7.51 9.58
CA ASP A 388 -21.07 -8.05 10.90
C ASP A 388 -20.12 -9.25 10.82
N TRP A 389 -19.76 -9.69 9.63
CA TRP A 389 -19.02 -10.93 9.42
C TRP A 389 -17.91 -10.72 8.40
N ARG A 390 -16.84 -11.47 8.60
CA ARG A 390 -15.72 -11.54 7.68
C ARG A 390 -15.33 -12.96 7.37
N TYR A 391 -14.98 -13.22 6.12
CA TYR A 391 -14.60 -14.52 5.61
C TYR A 391 -13.31 -14.38 4.80
N ILE A 392 -12.38 -15.31 4.99
CA ILE A 392 -11.15 -15.43 4.21
C ILE A 392 -11.15 -16.78 3.53
N HIS A 393 -10.91 -16.76 2.24
CA HIS A 393 -10.74 -17.95 1.41
C HIS A 393 -9.35 -17.95 0.78
N TYR A 394 -8.65 -19.07 0.92
CA TYR A 394 -7.36 -19.29 0.31
C TYR A 394 -7.49 -20.22 -0.90
N ALA A 395 -6.66 -20.00 -1.94
CA ALA A 395 -6.71 -20.76 -3.19
C ALA A 395 -6.51 -22.29 -3.05
N ASN A 396 -5.98 -22.75 -1.90
CA ASN A 396 -5.82 -24.18 -1.57
C ASN A 396 -7.04 -24.77 -0.86
N GLY A 397 -8.08 -23.97 -0.62
CA GLY A 397 -9.31 -24.39 0.08
C GLY A 397 -9.31 -24.17 1.59
N ASP A 398 -8.25 -23.63 2.19
CA ASP A 398 -8.26 -23.20 3.58
C ASP A 398 -9.23 -22.02 3.76
N GLU A 399 -9.86 -21.91 4.94
CA GLU A 399 -10.90 -20.92 5.23
C GLU A 399 -10.80 -20.36 6.64
N GLU A 400 -11.19 -19.09 6.80
CA GLU A 400 -11.38 -18.44 8.09
C GLU A 400 -12.73 -17.71 8.09
N LEU A 401 -13.39 -17.64 9.24
CA LEU A 401 -14.65 -16.92 9.44
C LEU A 401 -14.64 -16.20 10.78
N TYR A 402 -15.01 -14.93 10.79
CA TYR A 402 -15.02 -14.08 11.98
C TYR A 402 -16.33 -13.34 12.14
N SER A 403 -16.80 -13.19 13.38
CA SER A 403 -17.93 -12.33 13.73
C SER A 403 -17.41 -10.97 14.18
N ILE A 404 -17.32 -10.00 13.27
CA ILE A 404 -16.70 -8.68 13.55
C ILE A 404 -17.46 -7.89 14.61
N LYS A 405 -18.76 -8.13 14.76
CA LYS A 405 -19.56 -7.51 15.83
C LYS A 405 -19.17 -7.98 17.23
N ALA A 406 -18.81 -9.25 17.37
CA ALA A 406 -18.42 -9.84 18.66
C ALA A 406 -16.90 -9.83 18.87
N ASP A 407 -16.15 -9.90 17.78
CA ASP A 407 -14.69 -10.00 17.72
C ASP A 407 -14.15 -9.08 16.61
N PRO A 408 -14.00 -7.79 16.88
CA PRO A 408 -13.57 -6.80 15.88
C PRO A 408 -12.11 -6.98 15.43
N TYR A 409 -11.33 -7.79 16.16
CA TYR A 409 -9.91 -8.01 15.91
C TYR A 409 -9.60 -9.35 15.24
N GLU A 410 -10.62 -10.18 14.94
CA GLU A 410 -10.43 -11.47 14.27
C GLU A 410 -9.59 -12.47 15.10
N TRP A 411 -9.78 -12.49 16.43
CA TRP A 411 -9.05 -13.38 17.33
C TRP A 411 -9.52 -14.83 17.27
N LYS A 412 -10.83 -15.05 17.00
CA LYS A 412 -11.41 -16.40 17.02
C LYS A 412 -11.92 -16.83 15.66
N ASN A 413 -11.23 -17.77 15.03
CA ASN A 413 -11.66 -18.37 13.78
C ASN A 413 -12.84 -19.34 14.02
N LEU A 414 -13.99 -19.07 13.40
CA LEU A 414 -15.24 -19.82 13.53
C LEU A 414 -15.46 -20.81 12.38
N ALA A 415 -14.58 -20.88 11.39
CA ALA A 415 -14.80 -21.62 10.14
C ALA A 415 -14.94 -23.14 10.35
N THR A 416 -14.35 -23.69 11.41
CA THR A 416 -14.40 -25.13 11.72
C THR A 416 -15.57 -25.54 12.62
N LEU A 417 -16.35 -24.57 13.13
CA LEU A 417 -17.43 -24.82 14.07
C LEU A 417 -18.74 -25.14 13.32
N PRO A 418 -19.38 -26.30 13.57
CA PRO A 418 -20.57 -26.73 12.83
C PRO A 418 -21.74 -25.77 12.88
N GLU A 419 -21.93 -25.03 13.96
CA GLU A 419 -22.98 -24.04 14.14
C GLU A 419 -22.88 -22.85 13.17
N TYR A 420 -21.71 -22.61 12.58
CA TYR A 420 -21.49 -21.54 11.58
C TYR A 420 -21.47 -22.04 10.13
N ALA A 421 -21.75 -23.31 9.87
CA ALA A 421 -21.68 -23.91 8.54
C ALA A 421 -22.55 -23.19 7.49
N GLU A 422 -23.77 -22.77 7.86
CA GLU A 422 -24.65 -22.01 6.97
C GLU A 422 -24.09 -20.61 6.67
N LYS A 423 -23.54 -19.93 7.69
CA LYS A 423 -22.89 -18.63 7.54
C LYS A 423 -21.69 -18.74 6.61
N LEU A 424 -20.85 -19.74 6.83
CA LEU A 424 -19.68 -20.04 6.00
C LEU A 424 -20.09 -20.26 4.53
N ALA A 425 -21.13 -21.07 4.29
CA ALA A 425 -21.66 -21.32 2.94
C ALA A 425 -22.14 -20.05 2.26
N THR A 426 -22.81 -19.17 3.02
CA THR A 426 -23.30 -17.85 2.51
C THR A 426 -22.14 -16.98 2.01
N PHE A 427 -21.03 -16.91 2.75
CA PHE A 427 -19.86 -16.11 2.37
C PHE A 427 -19.04 -16.78 1.27
N ARG A 428 -18.89 -18.11 1.32
CA ARG A 428 -18.24 -18.89 0.24
C ARG A 428 -18.90 -18.64 -1.11
N ALA A 429 -20.23 -18.50 -1.16
CA ALA A 429 -20.97 -18.19 -2.37
C ALA A 429 -20.68 -16.76 -2.94
N ARG A 430 -20.03 -15.88 -2.17
CA ARG A 430 -19.62 -14.53 -2.61
C ARG A 430 -18.24 -14.50 -3.25
N VAL A 431 -17.45 -15.55 -3.12
CA VAL A 431 -16.14 -15.66 -3.78
C VAL A 431 -16.34 -15.72 -5.29
N PRO A 432 -15.62 -14.91 -6.09
CA PRO A 432 -15.67 -15.02 -7.54
C PRO A 432 -15.29 -16.43 -8.02
N LYS A 433 -16.00 -16.92 -9.03
CA LYS A 433 -15.73 -18.26 -9.59
C LYS A 433 -14.56 -18.26 -10.57
N GLU A 434 -14.29 -17.11 -11.17
CA GLU A 434 -13.26 -16.94 -12.20
C GLU A 434 -12.24 -15.90 -11.76
N PHE A 435 -10.98 -16.20 -12.01
CA PHE A 435 -9.86 -15.31 -11.70
C PHE A 435 -8.97 -15.23 -12.94
N ALA A 436 -8.73 -14.02 -13.42
CA ALA A 436 -7.71 -13.81 -14.43
C ALA A 436 -6.36 -14.33 -13.89
N PRO A 437 -5.55 -14.99 -14.71
CA PRO A 437 -4.24 -15.47 -14.29
C PRO A 437 -3.34 -14.31 -13.90
N LEU A 438 -2.45 -14.54 -12.93
CA LEU A 438 -1.40 -13.58 -12.58
C LEU A 438 -0.52 -13.34 -13.82
N VAL A 439 -0.50 -12.10 -14.29
CA VAL A 439 0.43 -11.69 -15.35
C VAL A 439 1.82 -11.52 -14.72
N LYS A 440 2.75 -12.39 -15.04
CA LYS A 440 4.11 -12.32 -14.47
C LYS A 440 4.78 -11.00 -14.82
N ALA A 441 5.36 -10.35 -13.80
CA ALA A 441 6.17 -9.17 -14.01
C ALA A 441 7.35 -9.48 -14.94
N LYS A 442 7.68 -8.55 -15.84
CA LYS A 442 8.91 -8.68 -16.62
C LYS A 442 10.12 -8.53 -15.69
N VAL A 443 11.20 -9.25 -15.99
CA VAL A 443 12.44 -9.19 -15.17
C VAL A 443 12.92 -7.74 -14.98
N THR A 444 12.78 -6.91 -16.02
CA THR A 444 13.14 -5.47 -15.98
C THR A 444 12.29 -4.63 -15.03
N SER A 445 11.15 -5.15 -14.57
CA SER A 445 10.25 -4.49 -13.60
C SER A 445 10.52 -4.86 -12.14
N LEU A 446 11.34 -5.88 -11.90
CA LEU A 446 11.70 -6.34 -10.57
C LEU A 446 12.61 -5.34 -9.85
N ASN A 447 12.56 -5.35 -8.52
CA ASN A 447 13.48 -4.54 -7.70
C ASN A 447 14.93 -4.85 -8.04
N LYS A 448 15.78 -3.82 -8.09
CA LYS A 448 17.22 -3.99 -8.33
C LYS A 448 17.96 -4.25 -7.04
N LEU A 449 18.72 -5.33 -6.99
CA LEU A 449 19.71 -5.53 -5.92
C LEU A 449 20.85 -4.52 -6.06
N ARG A 450 21.37 -4.08 -4.92
CA ARG A 450 22.50 -3.17 -4.88
C ARG A 450 23.76 -3.91 -5.31
N TRP A 451 24.46 -3.38 -6.32
CA TRP A 451 25.80 -3.80 -6.69
C TRP A 451 26.83 -3.29 -5.69
N VAL A 452 27.69 -4.17 -5.20
CA VAL A 452 28.86 -3.83 -4.38
C VAL A 452 30.10 -4.18 -5.19
N ALA A 453 30.81 -3.17 -5.70
CA ALA A 453 32.03 -3.38 -6.48
C ALA A 453 33.14 -3.98 -5.61
N ALA A 454 33.97 -4.84 -6.19
CA ALA A 454 35.14 -5.37 -5.49
C ALA A 454 36.15 -4.25 -5.18
N ASN A 455 36.57 -4.17 -3.92
CA ASN A 455 37.48 -3.13 -3.41
C ASN A 455 38.71 -3.71 -2.73
N GLY A 456 39.00 -5.01 -2.96
CA GLY A 456 40.12 -5.74 -2.33
C GLY A 456 39.76 -6.40 -0.99
N THR A 457 38.55 -6.13 -0.43
CA THR A 457 38.09 -6.91 0.73
C THR A 457 37.41 -8.20 0.26
N PRO A 458 37.49 -9.30 1.05
CA PRO A 458 36.80 -10.54 0.73
C PRO A 458 35.29 -10.35 0.62
N THR A 459 34.67 -11.05 -0.32
CA THR A 459 33.21 -11.12 -0.41
C THR A 459 32.64 -11.77 0.87
N PRO A 460 31.63 -11.17 1.51
CA PRO A 460 31.10 -11.71 2.76
C PRO A 460 30.46 -13.09 2.59
N PRO A 461 30.37 -13.92 3.65
CA PRO A 461 29.66 -15.19 3.62
C PRO A 461 28.15 -14.99 3.51
N SER A 462 27.46 -16.00 2.97
CA SER A 462 26.00 -16.07 2.99
C SER A 462 25.48 -16.35 4.40
N LYS A 463 24.34 -15.71 4.71
CA LYS A 463 23.56 -15.96 5.94
C LYS A 463 22.09 -16.12 5.54
N PRO A 464 21.74 -17.25 4.89
CA PRO A 464 20.41 -17.42 4.34
C PRO A 464 19.35 -17.56 5.43
N ASP A 465 18.17 -16.95 5.18
CA ASP A 465 16.99 -17.06 6.02
C ASP A 465 15.72 -16.94 5.16
N GLY A 466 14.62 -17.62 5.55
CA GLY A 466 13.33 -17.53 4.88
C GLY A 466 13.17 -18.43 3.65
N GLY A 467 12.10 -18.18 2.90
CA GLY A 467 11.69 -18.96 1.73
C GLY A 467 12.54 -18.71 0.48
N THR A 468 12.45 -19.61 -0.50
CA THR A 468 13.16 -19.49 -1.77
C THR A 468 12.35 -18.75 -2.82
N PHE A 469 13.03 -17.92 -3.62
CA PHE A 469 12.51 -17.24 -4.81
C PHE A 469 13.61 -17.13 -5.88
N ASN A 470 13.33 -16.49 -7.01
CA ASN A 470 14.33 -16.31 -8.05
C ASN A 470 15.00 -14.94 -7.97
N VAL A 471 16.32 -14.89 -8.22
CA VAL A 471 17.05 -13.67 -8.56
C VAL A 471 17.58 -13.80 -9.98
N HIS A 472 17.34 -12.77 -10.79
CA HIS A 472 17.72 -12.71 -12.20
C HIS A 472 18.99 -11.89 -12.34
N PHE A 473 20.12 -12.57 -12.58
CA PHE A 473 21.42 -11.96 -12.82
C PHE A 473 21.52 -11.52 -14.28
N ILE A 474 21.65 -10.23 -14.51
CA ILE A 474 21.68 -9.61 -15.85
C ILE A 474 23.10 -9.11 -16.11
N ASN A 475 23.80 -9.73 -17.04
CA ASN A 475 25.14 -9.30 -17.42
C ASN A 475 25.07 -8.16 -18.45
N ARG A 476 25.44 -6.93 -18.05
CA ARG A 476 25.53 -5.75 -18.93
C ARG A 476 26.92 -5.53 -19.53
N ARG A 477 27.89 -6.39 -19.19
CA ARG A 477 29.28 -6.31 -19.68
C ARG A 477 29.37 -6.88 -21.09
N GLU A 478 30.42 -6.49 -21.80
CA GLU A 478 30.75 -7.02 -23.13
C GLU A 478 31.34 -8.43 -23.07
N ASN A 479 31.82 -8.86 -21.90
CA ASN A 479 32.43 -10.16 -21.67
C ASN A 479 31.54 -11.04 -20.77
N PRO A 480 31.62 -12.39 -20.92
CA PRO A 480 31.01 -13.33 -20.00
C PRO A 480 31.57 -13.16 -18.58
N VAL A 481 30.73 -13.41 -17.58
CA VAL A 481 31.10 -13.39 -16.16
C VAL A 481 30.76 -14.72 -15.51
N GLU A 482 31.52 -15.09 -14.49
CA GLU A 482 31.32 -16.28 -13.68
C GLU A 482 30.51 -15.92 -12.43
N LEU A 483 29.58 -16.80 -12.05
CA LEU A 483 28.65 -16.65 -10.95
C LEU A 483 28.99 -17.64 -9.84
N PHE A 484 29.26 -17.12 -8.63
CA PHE A 484 29.57 -17.91 -7.44
C PHE A 484 28.58 -17.60 -6.32
N TRP A 485 28.06 -18.64 -5.70
CA TRP A 485 27.36 -18.52 -4.42
C TRP A 485 28.39 -18.62 -3.28
N MET A 486 28.34 -17.69 -2.34
CA MET A 486 29.21 -17.73 -1.16
C MET A 486 28.56 -18.64 -0.10
N ASP A 487 29.28 -19.65 0.38
CA ASP A 487 28.78 -20.49 1.47
C ASP A 487 28.84 -19.77 2.84
N ALA A 488 28.45 -20.46 3.90
CA ALA A 488 28.40 -19.89 5.26
C ALA A 488 29.79 -19.55 5.83
N GLU A 489 30.81 -20.15 5.29
CA GLU A 489 32.25 -19.92 5.64
C GLU A 489 32.87 -18.84 4.75
N GLY A 490 32.16 -18.33 3.76
CA GLY A 490 32.66 -17.32 2.81
C GLY A 490 33.48 -17.93 1.66
N LYS A 491 33.34 -19.23 1.40
CA LYS A 491 34.02 -19.90 0.26
C LYS A 491 33.12 -19.80 -0.99
N PRO A 492 33.70 -19.43 -2.17
CA PRO A 492 32.92 -19.35 -3.40
C PRO A 492 32.63 -20.75 -3.95
N VAL A 493 31.34 -20.99 -4.25
CA VAL A 493 30.85 -22.22 -4.92
C VAL A 493 30.35 -21.83 -6.30
N GLU A 494 30.97 -22.37 -7.35
CA GLU A 494 30.61 -22.07 -8.73
C GLU A 494 29.16 -22.47 -9.05
N ARG A 495 28.44 -21.58 -9.76
CA ARG A 495 27.04 -21.77 -10.19
C ARG A 495 26.85 -21.54 -11.68
N GLY A 496 27.93 -21.28 -12.40
CA GLY A 496 27.95 -21.18 -13.86
C GLY A 496 28.38 -19.83 -14.40
N THR A 497 28.22 -19.67 -15.71
CA THR A 497 28.65 -18.48 -16.46
C THR A 497 27.44 -17.76 -17.04
N ILE A 498 27.50 -16.43 -17.08
CA ILE A 498 26.50 -15.59 -17.73
C ILE A 498 27.15 -14.91 -18.94
N ALA A 499 26.73 -15.27 -20.14
CA ALA A 499 27.26 -14.67 -21.37
C ALA A 499 26.95 -13.16 -21.44
N ALA A 500 27.74 -12.44 -22.24
CA ALA A 500 27.55 -11.01 -22.48
C ALA A 500 26.10 -10.69 -22.88
N GLY A 501 25.48 -9.71 -22.25
CA GLY A 501 24.10 -9.27 -22.53
C GLY A 501 23.01 -10.30 -22.18
N LYS A 502 23.33 -11.41 -21.51
CA LYS A 502 22.36 -12.46 -21.15
C LYS A 502 21.94 -12.39 -19.70
N THR A 503 20.84 -13.07 -19.40
CA THR A 503 20.27 -13.22 -18.06
C THR A 503 20.33 -14.68 -17.62
N ASN A 504 20.64 -14.90 -16.33
CA ASN A 504 20.59 -16.20 -15.68
C ASN A 504 19.75 -16.09 -14.40
N ALA A 505 18.75 -16.94 -14.22
CA ALA A 505 17.94 -16.98 -13.03
C ALA A 505 18.47 -18.04 -12.06
N GLN A 506 18.66 -17.66 -10.81
CA GLN A 506 19.09 -18.55 -9.74
C GLN A 506 18.03 -18.59 -8.64
N ARG A 507 17.71 -19.78 -8.16
CA ARG A 507 16.87 -19.97 -6.99
C ARG A 507 17.71 -19.71 -5.74
N THR A 508 17.25 -18.81 -4.91
CA THR A 508 18.01 -18.24 -3.79
C THR A 508 17.13 -17.96 -2.59
N LYS A 509 17.74 -17.59 -1.48
CA LYS A 509 17.06 -17.15 -0.25
C LYS A 509 17.52 -15.75 0.15
N PRO A 510 16.75 -15.03 0.98
CA PRO A 510 17.23 -13.78 1.59
C PRO A 510 18.57 -13.99 2.32
N GLY A 511 19.47 -13.01 2.22
CA GLY A 511 20.79 -13.05 2.87
C GLY A 511 21.83 -13.93 2.20
N GLU A 512 21.52 -14.62 1.11
CA GLU A 512 22.54 -15.24 0.27
C GLU A 512 23.38 -14.20 -0.44
N VAL A 513 24.66 -14.48 -0.58
CA VAL A 513 25.64 -13.61 -1.23
C VAL A 513 26.13 -14.28 -2.51
N TRP A 514 26.12 -13.50 -3.59
CA TRP A 514 26.52 -13.95 -4.90
C TRP A 514 27.64 -13.09 -5.46
N GLN A 515 28.83 -13.69 -5.58
CA GLN A 515 30.01 -13.06 -6.16
C GLN A 515 29.99 -13.20 -7.68
N ILE A 516 30.35 -12.12 -8.34
CA ILE A 516 30.55 -12.08 -9.79
C ILE A 516 32.04 -11.93 -10.05
N SER A 517 32.59 -12.78 -10.91
CA SER A 517 34.00 -12.76 -11.28
C SER A 517 34.20 -12.69 -12.79
N ALA A 518 35.31 -12.14 -13.23
CA ALA A 518 35.76 -12.26 -14.60
C ALA A 518 36.29 -13.71 -14.83
N ARG A 519 36.38 -14.15 -16.08
CA ARG A 519 36.87 -15.50 -16.45
C ARG A 519 38.27 -15.84 -15.95
N ASN A 520 39.06 -14.86 -15.64
CA ASN A 520 40.40 -15.05 -15.04
C ASN A 520 40.37 -15.22 -13.51
N GLY A 521 39.18 -15.39 -12.94
CA GLY A 521 38.94 -15.55 -11.49
C GLY A 521 38.95 -14.24 -10.69
N LYS A 522 39.22 -13.07 -11.30
CA LYS A 522 39.22 -11.80 -10.60
C LYS A 522 37.82 -11.40 -10.17
N PRO A 523 37.56 -11.19 -8.85
CA PRO A 523 36.27 -10.69 -8.40
C PRO A 523 35.98 -9.29 -8.97
N LEU A 524 34.78 -9.11 -9.49
CA LEU A 524 34.26 -7.83 -10.00
C LEU A 524 33.41 -7.13 -8.96
N GLY A 525 32.67 -7.90 -8.17
CA GLY A 525 31.77 -7.42 -7.14
C GLY A 525 30.82 -8.49 -6.67
N HIS A 526 29.82 -8.10 -5.88
CA HIS A 526 28.83 -9.04 -5.38
C HIS A 526 27.46 -8.39 -5.17
N PHE A 527 26.45 -9.25 -4.98
CA PHE A 527 25.11 -8.89 -4.53
C PHE A 527 24.79 -9.61 -3.22
N VAL A 528 24.07 -8.93 -2.34
CA VAL A 528 23.41 -9.56 -1.20
C VAL A 528 21.92 -9.63 -1.53
N VAL A 529 21.34 -10.82 -1.43
CA VAL A 529 19.95 -11.08 -1.78
C VAL A 529 19.03 -10.48 -0.73
N SER A 530 18.05 -9.70 -1.18
CA SER A 530 16.98 -9.11 -0.36
C SER A 530 15.90 -10.16 -0.02
N ASP A 531 14.71 -9.74 0.31
CA ASP A 531 13.62 -10.56 0.83
C ASP A 531 12.61 -11.03 -0.24
N ARG A 532 12.85 -10.72 -1.52
CA ARG A 532 11.91 -10.99 -2.62
C ARG A 532 12.59 -11.18 -3.97
N GLU A 533 11.81 -11.68 -4.94
CA GLU A 533 12.26 -11.79 -6.32
C GLU A 533 12.80 -10.46 -6.85
N SER A 534 13.99 -10.48 -7.44
CA SER A 534 14.75 -9.29 -7.76
C SER A 534 15.61 -9.46 -9.01
N GLN A 535 16.07 -8.34 -9.57
CA GLN A 535 17.09 -8.33 -10.61
C GLN A 535 18.45 -7.89 -10.05
N ALA A 536 19.49 -8.64 -10.37
CA ALA A 536 20.89 -8.36 -10.04
C ALA A 536 21.60 -7.88 -11.30
N VAL A 537 21.62 -6.57 -11.53
CA VAL A 537 22.21 -5.99 -12.75
C VAL A 537 23.70 -5.79 -12.55
N ILE A 538 24.50 -6.60 -13.27
CA ILE A 538 25.97 -6.47 -13.31
C ILE A 538 26.29 -5.28 -14.21
N PRO A 539 26.98 -4.24 -13.71
CA PRO A 539 27.25 -3.03 -14.48
C PRO A 539 28.09 -3.33 -15.74
N ALA A 540 27.95 -2.50 -16.76
CA ALA A 540 28.84 -2.49 -17.89
C ALA A 540 30.31 -2.21 -17.46
N ASP A 541 31.27 -2.51 -18.37
CA ASP A 541 32.71 -2.31 -18.12
C ASP A 541 33.07 -0.84 -17.86
#